data_aebba4736ca8176690388924908c441a
#
_entry.id   aebba4736ca8176690388924908c441a
#
_cell.length_a   1.000
_cell.length_b   1.000
_cell.length_c   1.000
_cell.angle_alpha   90.00
_cell.angle_beta   90.00
_cell.angle_gamma   90.00
#
_symmetry.space_group_name_H-M   'P 1'
#
loop_
_entity.id
_entity.type
_entity.pdbx_description
1 polymer ?
#
loop_
_entity_poly.entity_id
_entity_poly.type
_entity_poly.pdbx_seq_one_letter_code
_entity_poly.pdbx_strand_id
1 'polypeptide(L)'
;VLIRVLLVVTLLIGLSTVGIGWAGADPNALWTIVHDECSPHEEADDDPAPCAVVDTDGGYAVLKDLVGERQFLLIPTLQISGIESPMLLDPGTKDYFADAWRARSLVEERSGRSLPPDWVSLAVNSMVARSQNQLHIHIDCLRADVHQSLTQDADSIGSTWAPFAVPLAGAPYSAVKISDLNDVNVFQLLAEGLPGAREDMSRRTLVVVGSPSGSGFVALAGQADAAAGDEGSGEDLQDHTLCAAPAAGK
;
A
#
# COMPACT_ATOMS: atom_id res chain seq x y z
N VAL A 1 18.72 -7.85 -82.79
CA VAL A 1 18.56 -6.95 -81.59
C VAL A 1 17.51 -7.59 -80.74
N LEU A 2 17.86 -8.29 -79.63
CA LEU A 2 16.97 -8.88 -78.67
C LEU A 2 16.72 -7.87 -77.53
N ILE A 3 15.50 -7.43 -77.32
CA ILE A 3 15.07 -6.62 -76.19
C ILE A 3 14.64 -7.61 -75.09
N ARG A 4 15.41 -7.64 -73.96
CA ARG A 4 15.03 -8.35 -72.73
C ARG A 4 14.14 -7.44 -71.90
N VAL A 5 12.90 -7.83 -71.74
CA VAL A 5 11.98 -7.19 -70.79
C VAL A 5 12.22 -7.77 -69.43
N LEU A 6 12.71 -6.95 -68.45
CA LEU A 6 12.80 -7.29 -67.02
C LEU A 6 11.45 -7.03 -66.37
N LEU A 7 10.77 -8.10 -65.92
CA LEU A 7 9.62 -8.00 -65.02
C LEU A 7 10.10 -7.81 -63.59
N VAL A 8 9.87 -6.63 -63.03
CA VAL A 8 10.09 -6.36 -61.60
C VAL A 8 8.81 -6.72 -60.87
N VAL A 9 8.84 -7.81 -60.14
CA VAL A 9 7.76 -8.20 -59.21
C VAL A 9 8.03 -7.49 -57.86
N THR A 10 7.29 -6.46 -57.55
CA THR A 10 7.30 -5.80 -56.25
C THR A 10 6.43 -6.60 -55.26
N LEU A 11 7.10 -7.30 -54.36
CA LEU A 11 6.44 -8.00 -53.24
C LEU A 11 6.10 -6.98 -52.15
N LEU A 12 4.82 -6.60 -52.04
CA LEU A 12 4.31 -5.79 -50.93
C LEU A 12 4.14 -6.71 -49.71
N ILE A 13 5.12 -6.67 -48.81
CA ILE A 13 5.00 -7.28 -47.47
C ILE A 13 4.14 -6.33 -46.64
N GLY A 14 2.87 -6.69 -46.48
CA GLY A 14 1.98 -6.02 -45.52
C GLY A 14 2.45 -6.30 -44.09
N LEU A 15 3.08 -5.33 -43.43
CA LEU A 15 3.30 -5.37 -41.99
C LEU A 15 1.94 -5.22 -41.30
N SER A 16 1.35 -6.35 -40.91
CA SER A 16 0.25 -6.36 -39.94
C SER A 16 0.84 -6.00 -38.57
N THR A 17 0.69 -4.76 -38.14
CA THR A 17 0.95 -4.38 -36.75
C THR A 17 -0.12 -5.04 -35.89
N VAL A 18 0.23 -6.19 -35.30
CA VAL A 18 -0.54 -6.73 -34.19
C VAL A 18 -0.41 -5.73 -33.06
N GLY A 19 -1.43 -4.94 -32.85
CA GLY A 19 -1.56 -4.09 -31.68
C GLY A 19 -1.56 -5.01 -30.46
N ILE A 20 -0.47 -5.05 -29.72
CA ILE A 20 -0.45 -5.63 -28.38
C ILE A 20 -1.31 -4.68 -27.55
N GLY A 21 -2.60 -5.01 -27.46
CA GLY A 21 -3.45 -4.40 -26.45
C GLY A 21 -2.86 -4.75 -25.09
N TRP A 22 -2.48 -3.75 -24.33
CA TRP A 22 -2.20 -3.91 -22.92
C TRP A 22 -3.54 -4.35 -22.30
N ALA A 23 -3.69 -5.63 -22.04
CA ALA A 23 -4.73 -6.11 -21.15
C ALA A 23 -4.39 -5.46 -19.81
N GLY A 24 -5.24 -4.54 -19.32
CA GLY A 24 -5.11 -3.96 -18.00
C GLY A 24 -5.02 -5.11 -16.99
N ALA A 25 -4.21 -4.96 -15.96
CA ALA A 25 -4.14 -5.95 -14.88
C ALA A 25 -5.57 -6.19 -14.34
N ASP A 26 -5.89 -7.44 -14.02
CA ASP A 26 -7.19 -7.76 -13.42
C ASP A 26 -7.33 -7.02 -12.09
N PRO A 27 -8.30 -6.12 -11.93
CA PRO A 27 -8.47 -5.36 -10.69
C PRO A 27 -8.92 -6.22 -9.50
N ASN A 28 -9.28 -7.48 -9.71
CA ASN A 28 -9.68 -8.41 -8.67
C ASN A 28 -8.63 -9.49 -8.39
N ALA A 29 -7.43 -9.37 -8.95
CA ALA A 29 -6.39 -10.41 -8.82
C ALA A 29 -6.05 -10.70 -7.35
N LEU A 30 -5.94 -9.68 -6.49
CA LEU A 30 -5.65 -9.90 -5.07
C LEU A 30 -6.79 -10.66 -4.36
N TRP A 31 -8.05 -10.34 -4.68
CA TRP A 31 -9.19 -11.07 -4.15
C TRP A 31 -9.15 -12.53 -4.58
N THR A 32 -8.94 -12.79 -5.87
CA THR A 32 -8.87 -14.15 -6.43
C THR A 32 -7.76 -14.97 -5.75
N ILE A 33 -6.55 -14.42 -5.60
CA ILE A 33 -5.44 -15.10 -4.95
C ILE A 33 -5.79 -15.47 -3.51
N VAL A 34 -6.32 -14.55 -2.72
CA VAL A 34 -6.61 -14.81 -1.31
C VAL A 34 -7.78 -15.75 -1.14
N HIS A 35 -8.87 -15.55 -1.91
CA HIS A 35 -10.12 -16.31 -1.76
C HIS A 35 -10.05 -17.70 -2.40
N ASP A 36 -9.42 -17.84 -3.57
CA ASP A 36 -9.46 -19.08 -4.35
C ASP A 36 -8.20 -19.95 -4.15
N GLU A 37 -7.12 -19.37 -3.60
CA GLU A 37 -5.86 -20.09 -3.41
C GLU A 37 -5.42 -20.11 -1.94
N CYS A 38 -5.00 -18.94 -1.39
CA CYS A 38 -4.37 -18.89 -0.07
C CYS A 38 -5.26 -19.46 1.05
N SER A 39 -6.52 -18.99 1.16
CA SER A 39 -7.42 -19.42 2.24
C SER A 39 -7.83 -20.90 2.10
N PRO A 40 -8.20 -21.42 0.92
CA PRO A 40 -8.51 -22.84 0.77
C PRO A 40 -7.31 -23.78 1.02
N HIS A 41 -6.10 -23.39 0.61
CA HIS A 41 -4.90 -24.20 0.86
C HIS A 41 -4.56 -24.26 2.35
N GLU A 42 -4.66 -23.13 3.05
CA GLU A 42 -4.46 -23.09 4.50
C GLU A 42 -5.48 -23.97 5.24
N GLU A 43 -6.77 -23.87 4.87
CA GLU A 43 -7.84 -24.65 5.52
C GLU A 43 -7.73 -26.16 5.26
N ALA A 44 -7.23 -26.57 4.09
CA ALA A 44 -7.15 -27.97 3.71
C ALA A 44 -5.85 -28.65 4.16
N ASP A 45 -4.73 -27.95 4.06
CA ASP A 45 -3.41 -28.56 4.12
C ASP A 45 -2.44 -27.86 5.08
N ASP A 46 -2.87 -26.82 5.84
CA ASP A 46 -2.00 -25.93 6.63
C ASP A 46 -0.87 -25.31 5.77
N ASP A 47 -1.17 -25.00 4.50
CA ASP A 47 -0.23 -24.40 3.53
C ASP A 47 -0.79 -23.07 3.01
N PRO A 48 -0.26 -21.91 3.46
CA PRO A 48 -0.76 -20.62 3.02
C PRO A 48 -0.42 -20.25 1.57
N ALA A 49 0.37 -21.04 0.85
CA ALA A 49 0.85 -20.69 -0.48
C ALA A 49 -0.29 -20.40 -1.49
N PRO A 50 -0.16 -19.36 -2.33
CA PRO A 50 1.02 -18.51 -2.58
C PRO A 50 1.24 -17.38 -1.55
N CYS A 51 0.39 -17.22 -0.54
CA CYS A 51 0.60 -16.27 0.53
C CYS A 51 1.77 -16.70 1.45
N ALA A 52 2.36 -15.74 2.15
CA ALA A 52 3.36 -16.01 3.18
C ALA A 52 2.72 -16.41 4.51
N VAL A 53 1.51 -15.90 4.77
CA VAL A 53 0.73 -16.15 5.99
C VAL A 53 -0.75 -16.11 5.63
N VAL A 54 -1.55 -16.98 6.22
CA VAL A 54 -3.00 -16.87 6.32
C VAL A 54 -3.38 -17.00 7.79
N ASP A 55 -4.07 -16.03 8.34
CA ASP A 55 -4.64 -16.07 9.69
C ASP A 55 -6.17 -16.14 9.56
N THR A 56 -6.72 -17.35 9.68
CA THR A 56 -8.16 -17.61 9.52
C THR A 56 -8.98 -16.98 10.64
N ASP A 57 -8.48 -16.97 11.87
CA ASP A 57 -9.12 -16.32 13.03
C ASP A 57 -9.00 -14.79 12.95
N GLY A 58 -7.84 -14.33 12.48
CA GLY A 58 -7.56 -12.93 12.21
C GLY A 58 -8.30 -12.37 11.01
N GLY A 59 -8.71 -13.22 10.07
CA GLY A 59 -9.45 -12.83 8.86
C GLY A 59 -8.61 -12.09 7.84
N TYR A 60 -7.32 -12.45 7.70
CA TYR A 60 -6.42 -11.84 6.72
C TYR A 60 -5.39 -12.84 6.16
N ALA A 61 -4.83 -12.47 5.02
CA ALA A 61 -3.66 -13.10 4.43
C ALA A 61 -2.55 -12.07 4.23
N VAL A 62 -1.29 -12.51 4.19
CA VAL A 62 -0.14 -11.68 3.87
C VAL A 62 0.54 -12.23 2.62
N LEU A 63 0.56 -11.44 1.56
CA LEU A 63 1.11 -11.82 0.27
C LEU A 63 2.38 -11.00 -0.02
N LYS A 64 3.40 -11.65 -0.61
CA LYS A 64 4.55 -10.91 -1.15
C LYS A 64 4.12 -10.14 -2.40
N ASP A 65 4.27 -8.82 -2.36
CA ASP A 65 3.96 -7.97 -3.52
C ASP A 65 4.88 -8.28 -4.72
N LEU A 66 4.35 -8.11 -5.91
CA LEU A 66 5.13 -8.18 -7.16
C LEU A 66 6.10 -7.00 -7.29
N VAL A 67 5.74 -5.85 -6.73
CA VAL A 67 6.56 -4.64 -6.71
C VAL A 67 7.45 -4.63 -5.47
N GLY A 68 8.67 -4.10 -5.63
CA GLY A 68 9.63 -4.02 -4.54
C GLY A 68 10.20 -5.37 -4.09
N GLU A 69 11.42 -5.38 -3.59
CA GLU A 69 12.08 -6.60 -3.14
C GLU A 69 11.54 -7.11 -1.79
N ARG A 70 11.07 -6.21 -0.93
CA ARG A 70 10.73 -6.49 0.47
C ARG A 70 9.29 -6.29 0.82
N GLN A 71 8.53 -5.57 -0.01
CA GLN A 71 7.15 -5.20 0.23
C GLN A 71 6.23 -6.41 0.36
N PHE A 72 5.35 -6.35 1.35
CA PHE A 72 4.26 -7.30 1.54
C PHE A 72 2.93 -6.55 1.57
N LEU A 73 1.86 -7.28 1.26
CA LEU A 73 0.48 -6.81 1.33
C LEU A 73 -0.26 -7.59 2.41
N LEU A 74 -0.82 -6.92 3.41
CA LEU A 74 -1.85 -7.55 4.22
C LEU A 74 -3.20 -7.31 3.55
N ILE A 75 -3.95 -8.39 3.33
CA ILE A 75 -5.19 -8.42 2.56
C ILE A 75 -6.27 -9.12 3.41
N PRO A 76 -7.41 -8.47 3.72
CA PRO A 76 -8.53 -9.13 4.38
C PRO A 76 -9.06 -10.32 3.58
N THR A 77 -9.48 -11.40 4.28
CA THR A 77 -10.20 -12.52 3.66
C THR A 77 -11.67 -12.20 3.38
N LEU A 78 -12.18 -11.08 3.91
CA LEU A 78 -13.45 -10.49 3.49
C LEU A 78 -13.26 -9.63 2.25
N GLN A 79 -14.23 -9.64 1.34
CA GLN A 79 -14.21 -8.77 0.17
C GLN A 79 -14.51 -7.33 0.58
N ILE A 80 -13.47 -6.51 0.66
CA ILE A 80 -13.52 -5.09 0.99
C ILE A 80 -12.84 -4.34 -0.15
N SER A 81 -13.55 -3.45 -0.84
CA SER A 81 -13.03 -2.81 -2.06
C SER A 81 -11.79 -1.94 -1.84
N GLY A 82 -11.74 -1.20 -0.73
CA GLY A 82 -10.65 -0.30 -0.40
C GLY A 82 -11.03 0.65 0.73
N ILE A 83 -10.26 1.72 0.89
CA ILE A 83 -10.40 2.71 1.97
C ILE A 83 -11.80 3.35 2.04
N GLU A 84 -12.51 3.41 0.91
CA GLU A 84 -13.86 3.97 0.79
C GLU A 84 -14.97 3.01 1.25
N SER A 85 -14.64 1.75 1.54
CA SER A 85 -15.65 0.77 1.92
C SER A 85 -16.33 1.17 3.23
N PRO A 86 -17.67 1.30 3.26
CA PRO A 86 -18.39 1.63 4.49
C PRO A 86 -18.22 0.56 5.58
N MET A 87 -17.91 -0.68 5.21
CA MET A 87 -17.62 -1.76 6.16
C MET A 87 -16.50 -1.42 7.14
N LEU A 88 -15.50 -0.62 6.72
CA LEU A 88 -14.39 -0.21 7.59
C LEU A 88 -14.81 0.75 8.71
N LEU A 89 -15.98 1.35 8.57
CA LEU A 89 -16.55 2.28 9.55
C LEU A 89 -17.65 1.63 10.42
N ASP A 90 -17.99 0.36 10.18
CA ASP A 90 -18.95 -0.36 11.00
C ASP A 90 -18.36 -0.70 12.37
N PRO A 91 -19.15 -0.56 13.47
CA PRO A 91 -18.69 -0.95 14.79
C PRO A 91 -18.29 -2.44 14.84
N GLY A 92 -17.08 -2.70 15.32
CA GLY A 92 -16.55 -4.07 15.44
C GLY A 92 -15.87 -4.60 14.19
N THR A 93 -15.85 -3.86 13.08
CA THR A 93 -15.00 -4.21 11.94
C THR A 93 -13.54 -3.97 12.28
N LYS A 94 -12.73 -4.98 11.99
CA LYS A 94 -11.28 -4.93 12.17
C LYS A 94 -10.65 -3.96 11.15
N ASP A 95 -9.68 -3.18 11.56
CA ASP A 95 -8.98 -2.26 10.67
C ASP A 95 -7.67 -2.83 10.09
N TYR A 96 -7.22 -3.97 10.62
CA TYR A 96 -6.05 -4.70 10.17
C TYR A 96 -4.68 -4.00 10.33
N PHE A 97 -4.60 -2.75 10.80
CA PHE A 97 -3.33 -2.05 10.95
C PHE A 97 -2.42 -2.68 12.01
N ALA A 98 -2.99 -3.14 13.13
CA ALA A 98 -2.23 -3.87 14.16
C ALA A 98 -1.66 -5.19 13.62
N ASP A 99 -2.43 -5.90 12.78
CA ASP A 99 -1.98 -7.14 12.14
C ASP A 99 -0.88 -6.87 11.10
N ALA A 100 -1.06 -5.84 10.26
CA ALA A 100 -0.04 -5.42 9.31
C ALA A 100 1.26 -5.00 10.00
N TRP A 101 1.14 -4.35 11.16
CA TRP A 101 2.32 -4.01 11.96
C TRP A 101 3.06 -5.25 12.48
N ARG A 102 2.34 -6.30 12.87
CA ARG A 102 2.97 -7.58 13.24
C ARG A 102 3.65 -8.24 12.04
N ALA A 103 3.01 -8.22 10.87
CA ALA A 103 3.54 -8.79 9.65
C ALA A 103 4.80 -8.08 9.10
N ARG A 104 5.19 -6.89 9.64
CA ARG A 104 6.46 -6.22 9.27
C ARG A 104 7.70 -7.10 9.45
N SER A 105 7.61 -8.13 10.31
CA SER A 105 8.69 -9.11 10.48
C SER A 105 9.10 -9.80 9.17
N LEU A 106 8.18 -9.95 8.21
CA LEU A 106 8.47 -10.49 6.89
C LEU A 106 9.34 -9.53 6.06
N VAL A 107 9.12 -8.20 6.19
CA VAL A 107 9.98 -7.18 5.57
C VAL A 107 11.38 -7.22 6.21
N GLU A 108 11.47 -7.37 7.53
CA GLU A 108 12.74 -7.50 8.25
C GLU A 108 13.49 -8.76 7.83
N GLU A 109 12.81 -9.89 7.72
CA GLU A 109 13.39 -11.16 7.25
C GLU A 109 13.99 -11.01 5.85
N ARG A 110 13.24 -10.43 4.90
CA ARG A 110 13.76 -10.18 3.55
C ARG A 110 14.87 -9.13 3.50
N SER A 111 14.90 -8.23 4.46
CA SER A 111 15.97 -7.24 4.62
C SER A 111 17.23 -7.86 5.26
N GLY A 112 17.15 -9.08 5.80
CA GLY A 112 18.21 -9.76 6.51
C GLY A 112 18.64 -9.07 7.81
N ARG A 113 17.76 -8.20 8.37
CA ARG A 113 18.03 -7.41 9.58
C ARG A 113 16.74 -6.87 10.20
N SER A 114 16.77 -6.64 11.50
CA SER A 114 15.71 -5.88 12.16
C SER A 114 15.77 -4.41 11.75
N LEU A 115 14.59 -3.81 11.60
CA LEU A 115 14.42 -2.40 11.23
C LEU A 115 13.96 -1.61 12.45
N PRO A 116 14.46 -0.37 12.64
CA PRO A 116 13.87 0.52 13.65
C PRO A 116 12.39 0.77 13.31
N PRO A 117 11.48 0.80 14.31
CA PRO A 117 10.05 0.96 14.08
C PRO A 117 9.67 2.19 13.24
N ASP A 118 10.35 3.30 13.43
CA ASP A 118 10.14 4.57 12.71
C ASP A 118 10.61 4.55 11.24
N TRP A 119 11.19 3.43 10.80
CA TRP A 119 11.56 3.19 9.40
C TRP A 119 10.63 2.23 8.67
N VAL A 120 9.58 1.75 9.32
CA VAL A 120 8.57 0.88 8.71
C VAL A 120 7.26 1.65 8.56
N SER A 121 6.63 1.52 7.42
CA SER A 121 5.36 2.15 7.08
C SER A 121 4.33 1.15 6.59
N LEU A 122 3.08 1.43 6.91
CA LEU A 122 1.88 0.73 6.47
C LEU A 122 1.07 1.71 5.64
N ALA A 123 0.81 1.42 4.38
CA ALA A 123 0.13 2.37 3.49
C ALA A 123 -1.13 1.77 2.85
N VAL A 124 -2.18 2.58 2.75
CA VAL A 124 -3.40 2.30 1.98
C VAL A 124 -3.60 3.42 0.99
N ASN A 125 -3.69 3.06 -0.28
CA ASN A 125 -3.87 4.01 -1.38
C ASN A 125 -5.32 4.47 -1.51
N SER A 126 -5.51 5.64 -2.10
CA SER A 126 -6.82 6.12 -2.53
C SER A 126 -7.42 5.20 -3.60
N MET A 127 -8.71 5.32 -3.86
CA MET A 127 -9.36 4.63 -4.98
C MET A 127 -8.78 5.05 -6.34
N VAL A 128 -8.20 6.25 -6.44
CA VAL A 128 -7.60 6.76 -7.69
C VAL A 128 -6.25 6.12 -7.97
N ALA A 129 -5.43 5.93 -6.93
CA ALA A 129 -4.07 5.40 -7.06
C ALA A 129 -4.01 3.86 -7.11
N ARG A 130 -4.95 3.16 -6.45
CA ARG A 130 -4.89 1.69 -6.37
C ARG A 130 -5.20 1.01 -7.71
N SER A 131 -4.52 -0.09 -7.98
CA SER A 131 -4.78 -0.96 -9.14
C SER A 131 -5.73 -2.13 -8.84
N GLN A 132 -6.00 -2.41 -7.57
CA GLN A 132 -6.77 -3.58 -7.12
C GLN A 132 -8.02 -3.18 -6.34
N ASN A 133 -9.16 -3.85 -6.59
CA ASN A 133 -10.43 -3.64 -5.90
C ASN A 133 -10.59 -4.57 -4.69
N GLN A 134 -9.52 -4.81 -3.97
CA GLN A 134 -9.49 -5.47 -2.69
C GLN A 134 -8.62 -4.64 -1.75
N LEU A 135 -9.10 -4.36 -0.54
CA LEU A 135 -8.32 -3.65 0.48
C LEU A 135 -6.99 -4.37 0.69
N HIS A 136 -5.92 -3.65 0.62
CA HIS A 136 -4.59 -4.13 0.94
C HIS A 136 -3.80 -3.03 1.63
N ILE A 137 -3.05 -3.43 2.64
CA ILE A 137 -2.14 -2.56 3.39
C ILE A 137 -0.72 -2.91 2.94
N HIS A 138 -0.06 -1.99 2.27
CA HIS A 138 1.33 -2.12 1.86
C HIS A 138 2.25 -2.01 3.08
N ILE A 139 3.10 -2.99 3.28
CA ILE A 139 4.06 -3.05 4.40
C ILE A 139 5.46 -2.95 3.80
N ASP A 140 6.14 -1.83 4.00
CA ASP A 140 7.49 -1.62 3.45
C ASP A 140 8.29 -0.60 4.29
N CYS A 141 9.52 -0.37 3.88
CA CYS A 141 10.38 0.65 4.45
C CYS A 141 9.87 2.06 4.13
N LEU A 142 10.01 2.96 5.09
CA LEU A 142 9.77 4.38 4.89
C LEU A 142 10.91 5.02 4.08
N ARG A 143 10.62 5.98 3.22
CA ARG A 143 11.62 6.78 2.52
C ARG A 143 12.46 7.61 3.49
N ALA A 144 13.74 7.76 3.19
CA ALA A 144 14.68 8.48 4.04
C ALA A 144 14.34 9.96 4.22
N ASP A 145 13.86 10.63 3.16
CA ASP A 145 13.46 12.03 3.22
C ASP A 145 12.18 12.23 4.04
N VAL A 146 11.23 11.30 3.96
CA VAL A 146 10.01 11.29 4.78
C VAL A 146 10.36 11.02 6.24
N HIS A 147 11.20 10.03 6.53
CA HIS A 147 11.70 9.75 7.87
C HIS A 147 12.37 10.98 8.48
N GLN A 148 13.23 11.66 7.71
CA GLN A 148 13.90 12.88 8.18
C GLN A 148 12.89 13.97 8.56
N SER A 149 11.88 14.23 7.71
CA SER A 149 10.84 15.22 7.98
C SER A 149 10.03 14.88 9.23
N LEU A 150 9.60 13.63 9.39
CA LEU A 150 8.87 13.18 10.56
C LEU A 150 9.69 13.29 11.84
N THR A 151 11.00 13.00 11.78
CA THR A 151 11.91 13.11 12.93
C THR A 151 12.10 14.57 13.34
N GLN A 152 12.25 15.49 12.38
CA GLN A 152 12.45 16.91 12.64
C GLN A 152 11.22 17.56 13.29
N ASP A 153 10.02 17.15 12.87
CA ASP A 153 8.76 17.75 13.30
C ASP A 153 7.97 16.88 14.30
N ALA A 154 8.58 15.81 14.85
CA ALA A 154 7.93 14.84 15.72
C ALA A 154 7.20 15.47 16.91
N ASP A 155 7.77 16.51 17.52
CA ASP A 155 7.19 17.21 18.68
C ASP A 155 5.98 18.07 18.33
N SER A 156 5.82 18.44 17.06
CA SER A 156 4.68 19.23 16.57
C SER A 156 3.42 18.38 16.33
N ILE A 157 3.57 17.06 16.17
CA ILE A 157 2.45 16.17 15.92
C ILE A 157 1.70 15.94 17.23
N GLY A 158 0.41 16.29 17.26
CA GLY A 158 -0.47 16.15 18.43
C GLY A 158 -1.33 14.87 18.38
N SER A 159 -2.25 14.76 19.36
CA SER A 159 -3.25 13.69 19.47
C SER A 159 -4.54 13.97 18.66
N THR A 160 -4.56 15.05 17.90
CA THR A 160 -5.65 15.42 16.98
C THR A 160 -5.08 15.69 15.62
N TRP A 161 -5.84 15.40 14.55
CA TRP A 161 -5.44 15.68 13.19
C TRP A 161 -5.12 17.15 12.99
N ALA A 162 -3.93 17.42 12.46
CA ALA A 162 -3.49 18.74 12.07
C ALA A 162 -2.63 18.66 10.78
N PRO A 163 -2.59 19.71 9.94
CA PRO A 163 -1.69 19.76 8.80
C PRO A 163 -0.24 19.52 9.24
N PHE A 164 0.46 18.65 8.54
CA PHE A 164 1.89 18.47 8.75
C PHE A 164 2.67 19.66 8.15
N ALA A 165 3.77 20.05 8.79
CA ALA A 165 4.44 21.30 8.53
C ALA A 165 4.99 21.45 7.10
N VAL A 166 5.42 20.33 6.50
CA VAL A 166 6.03 20.28 5.16
C VAL A 166 5.36 19.21 4.29
N PRO A 167 5.38 19.36 2.96
CA PRO A 167 4.95 18.30 2.07
C PRO A 167 5.82 17.03 2.24
N LEU A 168 5.20 15.86 2.21
CA LEU A 168 5.88 14.56 2.20
C LEU A 168 5.79 13.98 0.78
N ALA A 169 6.92 13.59 0.21
CA ALA A 169 7.04 13.18 -1.18
C ALA A 169 6.38 14.16 -2.20
N GLY A 170 6.33 15.45 -1.84
CA GLY A 170 5.74 16.50 -2.67
C GLY A 170 4.25 16.77 -2.44
N ALA A 171 3.56 15.96 -1.64
CA ALA A 171 2.12 16.09 -1.35
C ALA A 171 1.85 16.58 0.09
N PRO A 172 0.74 17.33 0.32
CA PRO A 172 0.35 17.74 1.66
C PRO A 172 -0.28 16.59 2.44
N TYR A 173 0.07 16.47 3.71
CA TYR A 173 -0.50 15.50 4.64
C TYR A 173 -1.00 16.17 5.91
N SER A 174 -2.01 15.57 6.54
CA SER A 174 -2.35 15.79 7.94
C SER A 174 -1.76 14.66 8.78
N ALA A 175 -1.39 14.95 10.03
CA ALA A 175 -0.76 13.99 10.92
C ALA A 175 -1.47 13.93 12.27
N VAL A 176 -1.44 12.74 12.92
CA VAL A 176 -1.93 12.52 14.28
C VAL A 176 -1.10 11.44 14.97
N LYS A 177 -0.86 11.57 16.28
CA LYS A 177 -0.25 10.52 17.11
C LYS A 177 -1.28 9.47 17.53
N ILE A 178 -0.86 8.20 17.48
CA ILE A 178 -1.60 7.04 17.96
C ILE A 178 -0.74 6.35 19.02
N SER A 179 -1.33 6.04 20.17
CA SER A 179 -0.61 5.37 21.26
C SER A 179 -0.41 3.88 20.99
N ASP A 180 -1.47 3.19 20.56
CA ASP A 180 -1.49 1.76 20.26
C ASP A 180 -2.49 1.47 19.14
N LEU A 181 -2.09 0.66 18.17
CA LEU A 181 -2.95 0.24 17.05
C LEU A 181 -4.03 -0.77 17.46
N ASN A 182 -3.87 -1.43 18.62
CA ASN A 182 -4.91 -2.32 19.13
C ASN A 182 -6.10 -1.58 19.77
N ASP A 183 -5.90 -0.31 20.14
CA ASP A 183 -6.90 0.50 20.86
C ASP A 183 -7.70 1.42 19.93
N VAL A 184 -7.37 1.50 18.64
CA VAL A 184 -7.97 2.46 17.71
C VAL A 184 -8.22 1.81 16.35
N ASN A 185 -9.40 2.05 15.77
CA ASN A 185 -9.62 1.80 14.34
C ASN A 185 -9.14 3.03 13.55
N VAL A 186 -8.07 2.86 12.78
CA VAL A 186 -7.39 3.96 12.08
C VAL A 186 -8.26 4.55 10.97
N PHE A 187 -9.11 3.73 10.31
CA PHE A 187 -10.07 4.24 9.31
C PHE A 187 -11.16 5.09 9.96
N GLN A 188 -11.68 4.69 11.13
CA GLN A 188 -12.62 5.49 11.89
C GLN A 188 -11.98 6.77 12.42
N LEU A 189 -10.74 6.69 12.93
CA LEU A 189 -9.97 7.86 13.37
C LEU A 189 -9.82 8.88 12.22
N LEU A 190 -9.58 8.41 10.98
CA LEU A 190 -9.53 9.27 9.80
C LEU A 190 -10.92 9.88 9.51
N ALA A 191 -11.93 9.03 9.35
CA ALA A 191 -13.26 9.44 8.92
C ALA A 191 -13.95 10.40 9.90
N GLU A 192 -13.74 10.20 11.20
CA GLU A 192 -14.40 10.97 12.25
C GLU A 192 -13.57 12.16 12.75
N GLY A 193 -12.24 12.00 12.69
CA GLY A 193 -11.32 12.98 13.26
C GLY A 193 -10.85 14.06 12.29
N LEU A 194 -10.74 13.75 10.99
CA LEU A 194 -10.28 14.70 9.98
C LEU A 194 -11.49 15.32 9.26
N PRO A 195 -11.69 16.65 9.35
CA PRO A 195 -12.83 17.31 8.72
C PRO A 195 -12.95 16.99 7.22
N GLY A 196 -14.15 16.58 6.77
CA GLY A 196 -14.45 16.22 5.38
C GLY A 196 -13.91 14.86 4.92
N ALA A 197 -13.26 14.09 5.80
CA ALA A 197 -12.71 12.79 5.39
C ALA A 197 -13.82 11.75 5.18
N ARG A 198 -14.83 11.70 6.05
CA ARG A 198 -15.94 10.73 5.95
C ARG A 198 -16.68 10.81 4.62
N GLU A 199 -16.89 12.01 4.10
CA GLU A 199 -17.59 12.26 2.84
C GLU A 199 -16.73 11.99 1.61
N ASP A 200 -15.41 11.88 1.79
CA ASP A 200 -14.44 11.79 0.68
C ASP A 200 -13.38 10.68 0.88
N MET A 201 -13.77 9.60 1.57
CA MET A 201 -12.86 8.47 1.86
C MET A 201 -12.23 7.89 0.59
N SER A 202 -12.94 7.88 -0.53
CA SER A 202 -12.44 7.35 -1.80
C SER A 202 -11.19 8.06 -2.34
N ARG A 203 -11.01 9.32 -1.98
CA ARG A 203 -9.84 10.12 -2.38
C ARG A 203 -8.76 10.17 -1.31
N ARG A 204 -9.00 9.59 -0.12
CA ARG A 204 -8.01 9.58 0.97
C ARG A 204 -6.97 8.50 0.76
N THR A 205 -5.77 8.80 1.21
CA THR A 205 -4.71 7.83 1.47
C THR A 205 -4.37 7.88 2.95
N LEU A 206 -3.95 6.75 3.49
CA LEU A 206 -3.65 6.61 4.91
C LEU A 206 -2.33 5.87 5.09
N VAL A 207 -1.40 6.48 5.81
CA VAL A 207 -0.09 5.86 6.10
C VAL A 207 0.14 5.86 7.60
N VAL A 208 0.55 4.72 8.15
CA VAL A 208 0.92 4.58 9.56
C VAL A 208 2.40 4.24 9.65
N VAL A 209 3.12 4.95 10.49
CA VAL A 209 4.56 4.79 10.71
C VAL A 209 4.82 4.65 12.21
N GLY A 210 5.82 3.86 12.62
CA GLY A 210 6.29 3.87 14.00
C GLY A 210 6.75 5.29 14.40
N SER A 211 6.44 5.70 15.62
CA SER A 211 6.73 7.06 16.05
C SER A 211 8.24 7.33 16.16
N PRO A 212 8.77 8.40 15.55
CA PRO A 212 10.16 8.82 15.77
C PRO A 212 10.48 9.17 17.23
N SER A 213 9.45 9.47 18.05
CA SER A 213 9.60 9.73 19.48
C SER A 213 9.83 8.47 20.33
N GLY A 214 9.87 7.28 19.71
CA GLY A 214 10.22 6.00 20.34
C GLY A 214 9.04 5.17 20.83
N SER A 215 7.85 5.70 21.00
CA SER A 215 6.64 4.93 21.38
C SER A 215 5.41 5.36 20.59
N GLY A 216 4.55 4.37 20.29
CA GLY A 216 3.33 4.59 19.51
C GLY A 216 3.61 4.79 18.02
N PHE A 217 2.69 5.48 17.35
CA PHE A 217 2.67 5.62 15.90
C PHE A 217 2.29 7.05 15.49
N VAL A 218 2.56 7.36 14.25
CA VAL A 218 2.04 8.53 13.55
C VAL A 218 1.18 8.04 12.39
N ALA A 219 -0.09 8.47 12.36
CA ALA A 219 -0.91 8.31 11.17
C ALA A 219 -0.83 9.59 10.33
N LEU A 220 -0.70 9.40 9.03
CA LEU A 220 -0.62 10.44 8.00
C LEU A 220 -1.80 10.25 7.04
N ALA A 221 -2.56 11.30 6.80
CA ALA A 221 -3.66 11.31 5.84
C ALA A 221 -3.38 12.28 4.72
N GLY A 222 -3.30 11.78 3.49
CA GLY A 222 -3.26 12.55 2.26
C GLY A 222 -4.59 12.52 1.53
N GLN A 223 -4.67 13.22 0.39
CA GLN A 223 -5.86 13.27 -0.44
C GLN A 223 -5.47 13.44 -1.90
N ALA A 224 -6.06 12.63 -2.79
CA ALA A 224 -5.91 12.80 -4.23
C ALA A 224 -6.37 14.19 -4.68
N ASP A 225 -5.53 14.88 -5.45
CA ASP A 225 -5.81 16.18 -6.06
C ASP A 225 -5.43 16.14 -7.55
N ALA A 226 -6.42 15.94 -8.40
CA ALA A 226 -6.23 15.87 -9.86
C ALA A 226 -5.63 17.17 -10.43
N ALA A 227 -5.87 18.33 -9.81
CA ALA A 227 -5.33 19.60 -10.26
C ALA A 227 -3.81 19.71 -9.98
N ALA A 228 -3.35 19.06 -8.92
CA ALA A 228 -1.94 18.94 -8.58
C ALA A 228 -1.25 17.72 -9.23
N GLY A 229 -2.02 16.83 -9.88
CA GLY A 229 -1.51 15.55 -10.39
C GLY A 229 -1.21 14.53 -9.30
N ASP A 230 -1.80 14.70 -8.11
CA ASP A 230 -1.67 13.80 -6.98
C ASP A 230 -2.80 12.78 -6.98
N GLU A 231 -2.48 11.50 -7.08
CA GLU A 231 -3.45 10.40 -7.08
C GLU A 231 -3.79 9.92 -5.67
N GLY A 232 -3.13 10.44 -4.64
CA GLY A 232 -3.30 10.00 -3.25
C GLY A 232 -2.71 8.61 -3.02
N SER A 233 -1.46 8.42 -3.44
CA SER A 233 -0.69 7.20 -3.23
C SER A 233 0.08 7.27 -1.90
N GLY A 234 -0.30 6.41 -0.95
CA GLY A 234 0.45 6.27 0.31
C GLY A 234 1.80 5.59 0.12
N GLU A 235 1.93 4.77 -0.92
CA GLU A 235 3.18 4.11 -1.30
C GLU A 235 4.25 5.09 -1.74
N ASP A 236 3.90 6.32 -2.16
CA ASP A 236 4.89 7.35 -2.50
C ASP A 236 5.77 7.73 -1.29
N LEU A 237 5.31 7.43 -0.07
CA LEU A 237 6.10 7.58 1.15
C LEU A 237 7.01 6.36 1.44
N GLN A 238 6.93 5.28 0.66
CA GLN A 238 7.67 4.03 0.85
C GLN A 238 8.89 3.92 -0.07
N ASP A 239 9.94 3.21 0.39
CA ASP A 239 11.15 2.92 -0.37
C ASP A 239 11.16 1.44 -0.77
N HIS A 240 10.67 1.15 -1.97
CA HIS A 240 10.56 -0.21 -2.50
C HIS A 240 11.89 -0.83 -2.93
N THR A 241 12.99 -0.05 -2.93
CA THR A 241 14.27 -0.48 -3.52
C THR A 241 15.39 -0.61 -2.50
N LEU A 242 15.71 0.46 -1.79
CA LEU A 242 16.93 0.53 -0.98
C LEU A 242 16.72 0.19 0.48
N CYS A 243 15.56 0.57 1.06
CA CYS A 243 15.33 0.51 2.50
C CYS A 243 16.53 1.11 3.28
N ALA A 244 16.66 2.42 3.22
CA ALA A 244 17.79 3.16 3.79
C ALA A 244 17.86 3.12 5.33
N ALA A 245 16.92 2.42 5.99
CA ALA A 245 16.91 2.24 7.44
C ALA A 245 18.26 1.72 7.95
N PRO A 246 18.79 2.26 9.04
CA PRO A 246 19.94 1.64 9.74
C PRO A 246 19.51 0.27 10.30
N ALA A 247 20.50 -0.58 10.64
CA ALA A 247 20.18 -1.76 11.44
C ALA A 247 19.69 -1.29 12.82
N ALA A 248 18.60 -1.90 13.31
CA ALA A 248 18.14 -1.61 14.67
C ALA A 248 19.26 -1.87 15.67
N GLY A 249 19.51 -0.91 16.55
CA GLY A 249 20.48 -1.07 17.64
C GLY A 249 20.10 -2.25 18.54
N LYS A 250 21.11 -3.01 18.96
CA LYS A 250 20.92 -4.10 19.93
C LYS A 250 20.67 -3.54 21.33
#